data_cfd826037b27c06159dd4eec3bf817bc
#
_entry.id   cfd826037b27c06159dd4eec3bf817bc
#
_cell.length_a   1.000
_cell.length_b   1.000
_cell.length_c   1.000
_cell.angle_alpha   90.00
_cell.angle_beta   90.00
_cell.angle_gamma   90.00
#
_symmetry.space_group_name_H-M   'P 1'
#
loop_
_entity.id
_entity.type
_entity.pdbx_description
1 polymer ?
#
loop_
_entity_poly.entity_id
_entity_poly.type
_entity_poly.pdbx_seq_one_letter_code
_entity_poly.pdbx_strand_id
1 'polypeptide(L)' 'MRYLVETSRGELSFSIERDKPFEKGLTFTQEGSTYIARFIEPGRDDFDGVIKAELIGKGEFPRSIAP' A
#
# COMPACT_ATOMS: atom_id res chain seq x y z
N MET A 1 8.79 -5.56 -9.58
CA MET A 1 9.28 -4.53 -8.65
C MET A 1 8.81 -4.86 -7.27
N ARG A 2 9.69 -4.70 -6.32
CA ARG A 2 9.41 -5.07 -4.95
C ARG A 2 9.38 -3.84 -4.09
N TYR A 3 8.30 -3.66 -3.35
CA TYR A 3 8.12 -2.48 -2.54
C TYR A 3 7.93 -2.83 -1.08
N LEU A 4 8.49 -2.02 -0.21
CA LEU A 4 8.24 -2.13 1.20
C LEU A 4 7.15 -1.14 1.55
N VAL A 5 6.08 -1.61 2.18
CA VAL A 5 4.98 -0.75 2.55
C VAL A 5 5.01 -0.56 4.05
N GLU A 6 4.98 0.68 4.49
CA GLU A 6 4.94 1.03 5.90
C GLU A 6 3.69 1.83 6.14
N THR A 7 2.90 1.45 7.12
CA THR A 7 1.66 2.16 7.38
C THR A 7 1.95 3.41 8.18
N SER A 8 1.04 4.35 8.11
CA SER A 8 1.27 5.65 8.70
C SER A 8 1.46 5.58 10.21
N ARG A 9 0.91 4.57 10.86
CA ARG A 9 1.09 4.48 12.29
C ARG A 9 2.27 3.63 12.67
N GLY A 10 2.97 3.11 11.70
CA GLY A 10 4.14 2.31 11.99
C GLY A 10 3.84 0.98 12.63
N GLU A 11 2.60 0.57 12.63
CA GLU A 11 2.24 -0.65 13.28
C GLU A 11 2.45 -1.85 12.41
N LEU A 12 2.51 -1.66 11.11
CA LEU A 12 2.56 -2.79 10.23
C LEU A 12 3.42 -2.45 9.04
N SER A 13 4.24 -3.37 8.62
CA SER A 13 4.97 -3.19 7.39
C SER A 13 4.98 -4.54 6.67
N PHE A 14 4.95 -4.49 5.36
CA PHE A 14 4.94 -5.70 4.56
C PHE A 14 5.49 -5.36 3.18
N SER A 15 5.77 -6.37 2.38
CA SER A 15 6.29 -6.15 1.06
C SER A 15 5.27 -6.54 0.02
N ILE A 16 5.32 -5.88 -1.12
CA ILE A 16 4.43 -6.13 -2.22
C ILE A 16 5.26 -6.25 -3.47
N GLU A 17 4.95 -7.26 -4.27
CA GLU A 17 5.58 -7.43 -5.55
C GLU A 17 4.60 -7.04 -6.63
N ARG A 18 5.00 -6.20 -7.57
CA ARG A 18 4.10 -5.84 -8.65
C ARG A 18 4.90 -5.49 -9.89
N ASP A 19 4.24 -5.57 -11.04
CA ASP A 19 4.92 -5.33 -12.30
C ASP A 19 5.08 -3.86 -12.62
N LYS A 20 4.24 -3.03 -12.07
CA LYS A 20 4.28 -1.61 -12.40
C LYS A 20 4.65 -0.80 -11.20
N PRO A 21 5.22 0.38 -11.40
CA PRO A 21 5.59 1.21 -10.26
C PRO A 21 4.37 1.68 -9.51
N PHE A 22 4.55 1.90 -8.23
CA PHE A 22 3.51 2.49 -7.41
C PHE A 22 3.45 3.98 -7.76
N GLU A 23 2.25 4.52 -7.62
CA GLU A 23 2.05 5.94 -7.81
C GLU A 23 1.39 6.52 -6.60
N LYS A 24 1.70 7.76 -6.29
CA LYS A 24 1.09 8.43 -5.18
C LYS A 24 -0.40 8.48 -5.40
N GLY A 25 -1.15 8.14 -4.38
CA GLY A 25 -2.60 8.11 -4.46
C GLY A 25 -3.18 6.77 -4.87
N LEU A 26 -2.34 5.81 -5.19
CA LEU A 26 -2.85 4.50 -5.57
C LEU A 26 -3.42 3.80 -4.35
N THR A 27 -4.56 3.16 -4.51
CA THR A 27 -5.13 2.38 -3.43
C THR A 27 -4.90 0.91 -3.71
N PHE A 28 -4.75 0.14 -2.66
CA PHE A 28 -4.50 -1.29 -2.81
C PHE A 28 -5.02 -2.03 -1.57
N THR A 29 -5.26 -3.30 -1.71
CA THR A 29 -5.80 -4.11 -0.65
C THR A 29 -4.79 -5.18 -0.26
N GLN A 30 -4.60 -5.37 1.04
CA GLN A 30 -3.70 -6.37 1.54
C GLN A 30 -4.34 -7.01 2.76
N GLU A 31 -4.60 -8.32 2.65
CA GLU A 31 -5.15 -9.08 3.76
C GLU A 31 -6.42 -8.47 4.34
N GLY A 32 -7.31 -8.08 3.46
CA GLY A 32 -8.60 -7.58 3.90
C GLY A 32 -8.61 -6.13 4.33
N SER A 33 -7.52 -5.44 4.20
CA SER A 33 -7.48 -4.02 4.54
C SER A 33 -7.13 -3.23 3.30
N THR A 34 -7.65 -2.03 3.18
CA THR A 34 -7.40 -1.18 2.03
C THR A 34 -6.57 0.01 2.46
N TYR A 35 -5.57 0.29 1.67
CA TYR A 35 -4.61 1.36 1.97
C TYR A 35 -4.51 2.30 0.80
N ILE A 36 -4.02 3.50 1.06
CA ILE A 36 -3.73 4.45 0.00
C ILE A 36 -2.27 4.87 0.14
N ALA A 37 -1.56 4.89 -0.98
CA ALA A 37 -0.16 5.28 -0.98
C ALA A 37 -0.07 6.80 -0.87
N ARG A 38 0.40 7.28 0.27
CA ARG A 38 0.50 8.71 0.50
C ARG A 38 1.80 9.28 0.00
N PHE A 39 2.89 8.57 0.23
CA PHE A 39 4.20 9.03 -0.20
C PHE A 39 4.99 7.86 -0.72
N ILE A 40 5.80 8.10 -1.73
CA ILE A 40 6.65 7.08 -2.30
C ILE A 40 8.08 7.56 -2.18
N GLU A 41 8.90 6.79 -1.51
CA GLU A 41 10.28 7.15 -1.26
C GLU A 41 11.20 6.26 -2.06
N PRO A 42 12.44 6.68 -2.28
CA PRO A 42 13.39 5.86 -3.02
C PRO A 42 13.60 4.52 -2.34
N GLY A 43 13.93 3.54 -3.12
CA GLY A 43 14.14 2.22 -2.59
C GLY A 43 15.37 2.13 -1.72
N ARG A 44 15.41 1.09 -0.90
CA ARG A 44 16.56 0.81 -0.08
C ARG A 44 16.63 -0.68 0.13
N ASP A 45 17.81 -1.16 0.44
CA ASP A 45 18.04 -2.58 0.63
C ASP A 45 17.58 -3.32 -0.63
N ASP A 46 16.72 -4.28 -0.51
CA ASP A 46 16.27 -5.06 -1.66
C ASP A 46 15.03 -4.51 -2.30
N PHE A 47 14.55 -3.37 -1.87
CA PHE A 47 13.28 -2.85 -2.36
C PHE A 47 13.50 -1.77 -3.40
N ASP A 48 12.64 -1.77 -4.42
CA ASP A 48 12.69 -0.76 -5.46
C ASP A 48 12.10 0.55 -4.98
N GLY A 49 11.29 0.52 -3.96
CA GLY A 49 10.74 1.73 -3.39
C GLY A 49 10.11 1.45 -2.05
N VAL A 50 9.87 2.50 -1.29
CA VAL A 50 9.21 2.41 0.00
C VAL A 50 7.92 3.21 -0.08
N ILE A 51 6.81 2.59 0.28
CA ILE A 51 5.50 3.21 0.17
C ILE A 51 5.03 3.55 1.57
N LYS A 52 4.78 4.82 1.82
CA LYS A 52 4.18 5.23 3.08
C LYS A 52 2.69 5.26 2.85
N ALA A 53 1.98 4.33 3.44
CA ALA A 53 0.57 4.13 3.16
C ALA A 53 -0.27 4.41 4.39
N GLU A 54 -1.51 4.72 4.15
CA GLU A 54 -2.45 4.99 5.21
C GLU A 54 -3.61 4.01 5.07
N LEU A 55 -4.03 3.44 6.18
CA LEU A 55 -5.16 2.53 6.18
C LEU A 55 -6.43 3.34 6.05
N ILE A 56 -7.23 3.04 5.04
CA ILE A 56 -8.46 3.77 4.83
C ILE A 56 -9.68 2.87 5.00
N GLY A 57 -9.52 1.57 5.15
CA GLY A 57 -10.65 0.70 5.40
C GLY A 57 -10.19 -0.67 5.82
N LYS A 58 -10.95 -1.31 6.66
CA LYS A 58 -10.66 -2.64 7.07
C LYS A 58 -11.70 -3.54 6.46
N GLY A 59 -11.29 -4.72 6.17
CA GLY A 59 -12.17 -5.67 5.56
C GLY A 59 -12.36 -5.35 4.12
N GLU A 60 -13.25 -6.07 3.45
CA GLU A 60 -13.43 -5.80 2.11
C GLU A 60 -14.18 -4.59 1.88
N PHE A 61 -13.77 -3.80 0.93
CA PHE A 61 -14.44 -2.61 0.61
C PHE A 61 -15.69 -2.99 -0.09
N PRO A 62 -16.79 -2.48 0.30
CA PRO A 62 -18.04 -2.83 -0.30
C PRO A 62 -18.20 -2.20 -1.58
N ARG A 63 -17.55 -2.57 -2.46
CA ARG A 63 -17.55 -2.02 -3.62
C ARG A 63 -18.81 -1.95 -4.11
N SER A 64 -19.39 -2.52 -3.82
CA SER A 64 -20.47 -2.56 -4.41
C SER A 64 -21.44 -1.81 -3.86
N ILE A 65 -21.24 -1.28 -3.38
CA ILE A 65 -22.02 -0.61 -2.79
C ILE A 65 -22.78 -0.02 -3.44
N ALA A 66 -22.76 -0.08 -4.00
CA ALA A 66 -23.34 0.27 -4.51
C ALA A 66 -24.11 -0.09 -4.80
N PRO A 67 -24.55 0.06 -4.74
CA PRO A 67 -25.35 -0.19 -5.00
C PRO A 67 -25.55 0.01 -5.10
#